data_456d9e404d16aebaaa46c8eaa06edf66
#
_entry.id   456d9e404d16aebaaa46c8eaa06edf66
#
_cell.length_a   1.000
_cell.length_b   1.000
_cell.length_c   1.000
_cell.angle_alpha   90.00
_cell.angle_beta   90.00
_cell.angle_gamma   90.00
#
_symmetry.space_group_name_H-M   'P 1'
#
loop_
_entity.id
_entity.type
_entity.pdbx_description
1 polymer ?
#
loop_
_entity_poly.entity_id
_entity_poly.type
_entity_poly.pdbx_seq_one_letter_code
_entity_poly.pdbx_strand_id
1 'polypeptide(L)'
;AHADLPAVVQSLQPKIGDLAKKALAMVANIGGSLAMFLFSFIIAGIMMAFGESGARSMRAIFDRVVGTARGRELTTLSTATIRAVALGILGVASIQAIIIGLLLIIADVPLAGGLSLIVLVLGIAQIPAIIVILPVIGYIWSSGDYTTVAAISYTVLLFIGGMSDNVL
;
A
#
# COMPACT_ATOMS: atom_id res chain seq x y z
N ALA A 1 -8.02 -24.20 48.14
CA ALA A 1 -8.30 -23.25 47.08
C ALA A 1 -8.71 -24.04 45.81
N HIS A 2 -9.99 -24.43 45.77
CA HIS A 2 -10.54 -24.96 44.51
C HIS A 2 -10.94 -23.73 43.68
N ALA A 3 -10.16 -23.43 42.68
CA ALA A 3 -10.58 -22.47 41.67
C ALA A 3 -11.87 -23.00 41.00
N ASP A 4 -12.94 -22.22 41.05
CA ASP A 4 -14.23 -22.54 40.45
C ASP A 4 -14.05 -22.53 38.92
N LEU A 5 -13.52 -23.64 38.38
CA LEU A 5 -13.34 -23.88 36.95
C LEU A 5 -14.61 -23.59 36.12
N PRO A 6 -15.83 -23.97 36.59
CA PRO A 6 -17.04 -23.64 35.86
C PRO A 6 -17.34 -22.14 35.79
N ALA A 7 -17.04 -21.35 36.82
CA ALA A 7 -17.23 -19.90 36.79
C ALA A 7 -16.26 -19.20 35.82
N VAL A 8 -15.01 -19.66 35.76
CA VAL A 8 -14.01 -19.16 34.81
C VAL A 8 -14.40 -19.50 33.37
N VAL A 9 -14.87 -20.73 33.11
CA VAL A 9 -15.32 -21.13 31.78
C VAL A 9 -16.55 -20.32 31.33
N GLN A 10 -17.52 -20.08 32.22
CA GLN A 10 -18.70 -19.26 31.92
C GLN A 10 -18.35 -17.79 31.65
N SER A 11 -17.35 -17.24 32.29
CA SER A 11 -16.89 -15.86 32.06
C SER A 11 -16.07 -15.70 30.77
N LEU A 12 -15.46 -16.79 30.28
CA LEU A 12 -14.67 -16.82 29.05
C LEU A 12 -15.54 -17.05 27.79
N GLN A 13 -16.65 -17.77 27.90
CA GLN A 13 -17.54 -18.06 26.77
C GLN A 13 -17.97 -16.81 25.98
N PRO A 14 -18.49 -15.72 26.59
CA PRO A 14 -18.89 -14.53 25.84
C PRO A 14 -17.67 -13.84 25.19
N LYS A 15 -16.52 -13.85 25.83
CA LYS A 15 -15.28 -13.25 25.28
C LYS A 15 -14.76 -14.02 24.07
N ILE A 16 -14.83 -15.34 24.10
CA ILE A 16 -14.43 -16.20 22.98
C ILE A 16 -15.42 -16.02 21.81
N GLY A 17 -16.72 -15.93 22.09
CA GLY A 17 -17.74 -15.67 21.10
C GLY A 17 -17.57 -14.33 20.39
N ASP A 18 -17.25 -13.28 21.16
CA ASP A 18 -16.99 -11.94 20.61
C ASP A 18 -15.70 -11.88 19.81
N LEU A 19 -14.64 -12.55 20.26
CA LEU A 19 -13.39 -12.68 19.53
C LEU A 19 -13.61 -13.43 18.20
N ALA A 20 -14.33 -14.53 18.23
CA ALA A 20 -14.67 -15.29 17.03
C ALA A 20 -15.49 -14.46 16.03
N LYS A 21 -16.49 -13.71 16.49
CA LYS A 21 -17.27 -12.79 15.64
C LYS A 21 -16.40 -11.68 15.05
N LYS A 22 -15.52 -11.07 15.84
CA LYS A 22 -14.58 -10.05 15.36
C LYS A 22 -13.60 -10.62 14.33
N ALA A 23 -13.06 -11.80 14.58
CA ALA A 23 -12.18 -12.49 13.63
C ALA A 23 -12.92 -12.81 12.32
N LEU A 24 -14.15 -13.32 12.40
CA LEU A 24 -14.97 -13.62 11.23
C LEU A 24 -15.32 -12.36 10.44
N ALA A 25 -15.67 -11.27 11.11
CA ALA A 25 -15.91 -9.97 10.48
C ALA A 25 -14.65 -9.41 9.82
N MET A 26 -13.48 -9.59 10.44
CA MET A 26 -12.20 -9.17 9.87
C MET A 26 -11.87 -9.96 8.59
N VAL A 27 -12.06 -11.28 8.61
CA VAL A 27 -11.86 -12.14 7.44
C VAL A 27 -12.86 -11.77 6.32
N ALA A 28 -14.12 -11.52 6.65
CA ALA A 28 -15.13 -11.09 5.68
C ALA A 28 -14.77 -9.72 5.05
N ASN A 29 -14.30 -8.78 5.84
CA ASN A 29 -13.86 -7.48 5.36
C ASN A 29 -12.63 -7.58 4.44
N ILE A 30 -11.66 -8.43 4.79
CA ILE A 30 -10.48 -8.70 3.94
C ILE A 30 -10.93 -9.34 2.62
N GLY A 31 -11.83 -10.32 2.68
CA GLY A 31 -12.39 -10.97 1.49
C GLY A 31 -13.13 -9.98 0.58
N GLY A 32 -13.94 -9.10 1.16
CA GLY A 32 -14.63 -8.03 0.43
C GLY A 32 -13.66 -7.04 -0.22
N SER A 33 -12.64 -6.62 0.52
CA SER A 33 -11.60 -5.72 0.00
C SER A 33 -10.80 -6.36 -1.13
N LEU A 34 -10.46 -7.65 -1.02
CA LEU A 34 -9.76 -8.39 -2.06
C LEU A 34 -10.62 -8.54 -3.32
N ALA A 35 -11.92 -8.82 -3.17
CA ALA A 35 -12.84 -8.89 -4.30
C ALA A 35 -12.95 -7.54 -5.02
N MET A 36 -13.07 -6.44 -4.28
CA MET A 36 -13.07 -5.08 -4.84
C MET A 36 -11.75 -4.74 -5.54
N PHE A 37 -10.63 -5.13 -4.96
CA PHE A 37 -9.31 -4.97 -5.58
C PHE A 37 -9.22 -5.72 -6.91
N LEU A 38 -9.61 -7.00 -6.95
CA LEU A 38 -9.62 -7.81 -8.17
C LEU A 38 -10.55 -7.22 -9.22
N PHE A 39 -11.73 -6.77 -8.82
CA PHE A 39 -12.68 -6.12 -9.72
C PHE A 39 -12.11 -4.84 -10.33
N SER A 40 -11.49 -3.98 -9.52
CA SER A 40 -10.80 -2.77 -9.97
C SER A 40 -9.64 -3.10 -10.91
N PHE A 41 -8.90 -4.17 -10.62
CA PHE A 41 -7.78 -4.61 -11.46
C PHE A 41 -8.26 -5.10 -12.83
N ILE A 42 -9.39 -5.83 -12.88
CA ILE A 42 -10.02 -6.26 -14.14
C ILE A 42 -10.47 -5.04 -14.95
N ILE A 43 -11.12 -4.07 -14.32
CA ILE A 43 -11.55 -2.82 -15.00
C ILE A 43 -10.34 -2.08 -15.55
N ALA A 44 -9.27 -1.93 -14.76
CA ALA A 44 -8.04 -1.29 -15.22
C ALA A 44 -7.44 -2.02 -16.42
N GLY A 45 -7.41 -3.37 -16.41
CA GLY A 45 -6.95 -4.19 -17.53
C GLY A 45 -7.78 -3.97 -18.79
N ILE A 46 -9.10 -3.91 -18.65
CA ILE A 46 -10.02 -3.61 -19.77
C ILE A 46 -9.75 -2.20 -20.31
N MET A 47 -9.62 -1.20 -19.45
CA MET A 47 -9.31 0.17 -19.86
C MET A 47 -7.97 0.26 -20.60
N MET A 48 -6.96 -0.48 -20.14
CA MET A 48 -5.67 -0.55 -20.83
C MET A 48 -5.79 -1.21 -22.22
N ALA A 49 -6.54 -2.31 -22.33
CA ALA A 49 -6.77 -3.00 -23.61
C ALA A 49 -7.46 -2.12 -24.65
N PHE A 50 -8.37 -1.24 -24.21
CA PHE A 50 -9.10 -0.31 -25.08
C PHE A 50 -8.54 1.12 -25.05
N GLY A 51 -7.33 1.32 -24.53
CA GLY A 51 -6.72 2.64 -24.35
C GLY A 51 -6.60 3.47 -25.62
N GLU A 52 -6.25 2.84 -26.77
CA GLU A 52 -6.19 3.54 -28.05
C GLU A 52 -7.57 4.01 -28.53
N SER A 53 -8.61 3.21 -28.32
CA SER A 53 -9.98 3.59 -28.67
C SER A 53 -10.47 4.75 -27.81
N GLY A 54 -10.19 4.72 -26.50
CA GLY A 54 -10.49 5.80 -25.59
C GLY A 54 -9.77 7.10 -25.94
N ALA A 55 -8.48 7.02 -26.30
CA ALA A 55 -7.70 8.18 -26.72
C ALA A 55 -8.23 8.79 -28.02
N ARG A 56 -8.65 7.98 -28.97
CA ARG A 56 -9.29 8.45 -30.22
C ARG A 56 -10.61 9.15 -29.95
N SER A 57 -11.45 8.58 -29.09
CA SER A 57 -12.72 9.19 -28.69
C SER A 57 -12.53 10.52 -27.99
N MET A 58 -11.57 10.61 -27.06
CA MET A 58 -11.23 11.84 -26.36
C MET A 58 -10.75 12.93 -27.33
N ARG A 59 -9.89 12.56 -28.29
CA ARG A 59 -9.45 13.50 -29.34
C ARG A 59 -10.62 14.02 -30.17
N ALA A 60 -11.53 13.13 -30.60
CA ALA A 60 -12.70 13.53 -31.36
C ALA A 60 -13.61 14.50 -30.59
N ILE A 61 -13.73 14.33 -29.27
CA ILE A 61 -14.46 15.25 -28.39
C ILE A 61 -13.77 16.62 -28.33
N PHE A 62 -12.46 16.65 -28.10
CA PHE A 62 -11.70 17.91 -28.08
C PHE A 62 -11.75 18.63 -29.41
N ASP A 63 -11.56 17.91 -30.52
CA ASP A 63 -11.65 18.48 -31.87
C ASP A 63 -13.01 19.13 -32.14
N ARG A 64 -14.07 18.54 -31.58
CA ARG A 64 -15.45 19.06 -31.77
C ARG A 64 -15.76 20.27 -30.89
N VAL A 65 -15.18 20.34 -29.68
CA VAL A 65 -15.46 21.39 -28.70
C VAL A 65 -14.59 22.63 -28.93
N VAL A 66 -13.30 22.45 -29.21
CA VAL A 66 -12.32 23.55 -29.29
C VAL A 66 -11.68 23.73 -30.66
N GLY A 67 -12.08 22.91 -31.64
CA GLY A 67 -11.49 22.87 -32.98
C GLY A 67 -10.24 22.01 -33.08
N THR A 68 -9.94 21.54 -34.30
CA THR A 68 -8.89 20.51 -34.55
C THR A 68 -7.47 20.93 -34.12
N ALA A 69 -7.12 22.22 -34.28
CA ALA A 69 -5.78 22.69 -33.91
C ALA A 69 -5.58 22.67 -32.39
N ARG A 70 -6.50 23.27 -31.63
CA ARG A 70 -6.45 23.29 -30.16
C ARG A 70 -6.76 21.93 -29.54
N GLY A 71 -7.64 21.13 -30.15
CA GLY A 71 -7.96 19.76 -29.71
C GLY A 71 -6.74 18.87 -29.72
N ARG A 72 -5.91 18.96 -30.76
CA ARG A 72 -4.64 18.21 -30.84
C ARG A 72 -3.64 18.65 -29.78
N GLU A 73 -3.48 19.95 -29.56
CA GLU A 73 -2.60 20.50 -28.54
C GLU A 73 -3.02 20.05 -27.15
N LEU A 74 -4.30 20.19 -26.79
CA LEU A 74 -4.85 19.75 -25.51
C LEU A 74 -4.67 18.24 -25.29
N THR A 75 -4.91 17.43 -26.30
CA THR A 75 -4.72 15.97 -26.19
C THR A 75 -3.25 15.64 -25.93
N THR A 76 -2.32 16.30 -26.63
CA THR A 76 -0.89 16.08 -26.45
C THR A 76 -0.41 16.50 -25.06
N LEU A 77 -0.82 17.68 -24.61
CA LEU A 77 -0.49 18.20 -23.28
C LEU A 77 -1.07 17.31 -22.17
N SER A 78 -2.35 16.93 -22.27
CA SER A 78 -2.98 16.06 -21.27
C SER A 78 -2.28 14.71 -21.18
N THR A 79 -1.96 14.09 -22.33
CA THR A 79 -1.26 12.80 -22.36
C THR A 79 0.14 12.91 -21.78
N ALA A 80 0.87 13.97 -22.13
CA ALA A 80 2.22 14.22 -21.60
C ALA A 80 2.19 14.42 -20.07
N THR A 81 1.24 15.20 -19.57
CA THR A 81 1.07 15.44 -18.14
C THR A 81 0.72 14.17 -17.39
N ILE A 82 -0.28 13.40 -17.85
CA ILE A 82 -0.66 12.13 -17.22
C ILE A 82 0.52 11.17 -17.19
N ARG A 83 1.26 11.06 -18.29
CA ARG A 83 2.44 10.19 -18.38
C ARG A 83 3.55 10.64 -17.42
N ALA A 84 3.81 11.93 -17.33
CA ALA A 84 4.83 12.47 -16.43
C ALA A 84 4.48 12.20 -14.96
N VAL A 85 3.21 12.44 -14.58
CA VAL A 85 2.72 12.17 -13.22
C VAL A 85 2.79 10.67 -12.89
N ALA A 86 2.32 9.81 -13.80
CA ALA A 86 2.35 8.36 -13.59
C ALA A 86 3.80 7.84 -13.43
N LEU A 87 4.73 8.29 -14.28
CA LEU A 87 6.14 7.92 -14.17
C LEU A 87 6.78 8.47 -12.90
N GLY A 88 6.39 9.68 -12.47
CA GLY A 88 6.83 10.27 -11.21
C GLY A 88 6.41 9.41 -10.01
N ILE A 89 5.12 9.06 -9.91
CA ILE A 89 4.59 8.22 -8.83
C ILE A 89 5.28 6.86 -8.80
N LEU A 90 5.38 6.19 -9.96
CA LEU A 90 6.05 4.88 -10.06
C LEU A 90 7.54 4.97 -9.70
N GLY A 91 8.22 6.04 -10.12
CA GLY A 91 9.62 6.29 -9.83
C GLY A 91 9.86 6.47 -8.33
N VAL A 92 9.12 7.37 -7.69
CA VAL A 92 9.23 7.64 -6.25
C VAL A 92 8.89 6.38 -5.44
N ALA A 93 7.78 5.70 -5.75
CA ALA A 93 7.38 4.46 -5.08
C ALA A 93 8.45 3.36 -5.19
N SER A 94 9.07 3.23 -6.38
CA SER A 94 10.14 2.25 -6.60
C SER A 94 11.40 2.57 -5.79
N ILE A 95 11.84 3.83 -5.79
CA ILE A 95 12.99 4.28 -5.01
C ILE A 95 12.73 4.05 -3.52
N GLN A 96 11.56 4.44 -3.02
CA GLN A 96 11.18 4.25 -1.62
C GLN A 96 11.16 2.77 -1.23
N ALA A 97 10.57 1.91 -2.07
CA ALA A 97 10.53 0.46 -1.81
C ALA A 97 11.92 -0.17 -1.79
N ILE A 98 12.83 0.29 -2.65
CA ILE A 98 14.23 -0.17 -2.67
C ILE A 98 14.94 0.27 -1.40
N ILE A 99 14.83 1.54 -1.00
CA ILE A 99 15.46 2.07 0.21
C ILE A 99 14.98 1.30 1.44
N ILE A 100 13.65 1.19 1.63
CA ILE A 100 13.08 0.49 2.76
C ILE A 100 13.42 -1.00 2.71
N GLY A 101 13.34 -1.63 1.53
CA GLY A 101 13.70 -3.03 1.34
C GLY A 101 15.15 -3.33 1.73
N LEU A 102 16.10 -2.50 1.32
CA LEU A 102 17.51 -2.61 1.72
C LEU A 102 17.68 -2.45 3.23
N LEU A 103 17.00 -1.49 3.84
CA LEU A 103 17.04 -1.29 5.29
C LEU A 103 16.49 -2.51 6.05
N LEU A 104 15.41 -3.11 5.57
CA LEU A 104 14.82 -4.32 6.16
C LEU A 104 15.75 -5.53 6.03
N ILE A 105 16.45 -5.68 4.89
CA ILE A 105 17.44 -6.74 4.68
C ILE A 105 18.65 -6.54 5.61
N ILE A 106 19.18 -5.33 5.71
CA ILE A 106 20.31 -5.01 6.59
C ILE A 106 19.94 -5.21 8.07
N ALA A 107 18.69 -4.92 8.42
CA ALA A 107 18.17 -5.13 9.75
C ALA A 107 17.80 -6.61 10.03
N ASP A 108 17.97 -7.53 9.09
CA ASP A 108 17.62 -8.95 9.20
C ASP A 108 16.14 -9.18 9.61
N VAL A 109 15.26 -8.31 9.12
CA VAL A 109 13.81 -8.43 9.38
C VAL A 109 13.25 -9.58 8.54
N PRO A 110 12.47 -10.51 9.13
CA PRO A 110 11.86 -11.61 8.38
C PRO A 110 10.91 -11.06 7.31
N LEU A 111 10.85 -11.74 6.17
CA LEU A 111 10.02 -11.35 5.02
C LEU A 111 10.33 -9.96 4.43
N ALA A 112 11.57 -9.46 4.59
CA ALA A 112 12.00 -8.14 4.09
C ALA A 112 11.59 -7.88 2.63
N GLY A 113 11.78 -8.87 1.73
CA GLY A 113 11.36 -8.76 0.32
C GLY A 113 9.85 -8.63 0.14
N GLY A 114 9.05 -9.37 0.90
CA GLY A 114 7.59 -9.25 0.89
C GLY A 114 7.11 -7.91 1.41
N LEU A 115 7.72 -7.42 2.51
CA LEU A 115 7.40 -6.11 3.08
C LEU A 115 7.77 -4.97 2.12
N SER A 116 8.90 -5.07 1.40
CA SER A 116 9.28 -4.07 0.41
C SER A 116 8.32 -4.02 -0.79
N LEU A 117 7.80 -5.18 -1.22
CA LEU A 117 6.74 -5.23 -2.25
C LEU A 117 5.44 -4.60 -1.76
N ILE A 118 5.07 -4.80 -0.50
CA ILE A 118 3.90 -4.13 0.08
C ILE A 118 4.13 -2.61 0.10
N VAL A 119 5.32 -2.14 0.49
CA VAL A 119 5.67 -0.71 0.45
C VAL A 119 5.58 -0.16 -0.98
N LEU A 120 6.04 -0.90 -1.99
CA LEU A 120 5.90 -0.51 -3.40
C LEU A 120 4.43 -0.32 -3.79
N VAL A 121 3.59 -1.30 -3.47
CA VAL A 121 2.15 -1.25 -3.79
C VAL A 121 1.48 -0.08 -3.06
N LEU A 122 1.80 0.14 -1.79
CA LEU A 122 1.28 1.27 -1.02
C LEU A 122 1.75 2.61 -1.60
N GLY A 123 3.01 2.71 -2.01
CA GLY A 123 3.56 3.90 -2.66
C GLY A 123 2.85 4.24 -3.97
N ILE A 124 2.58 3.23 -4.82
CA ILE A 124 1.79 3.41 -6.05
C ILE A 124 0.35 3.84 -5.72
N ALA A 125 -0.24 3.27 -4.66
CA ALA A 125 -1.57 3.65 -4.18
C ALA A 125 -1.60 4.99 -3.43
N GLN A 126 -0.43 5.63 -3.23
CA GLN A 126 -0.27 6.87 -2.45
C GLN A 126 -0.72 6.74 -0.99
N ILE A 127 -0.58 5.55 -0.44
CA ILE A 127 -0.85 5.25 0.96
C ILE A 127 0.47 5.36 1.73
N PRO A 128 0.52 6.08 2.87
CA PRO A 128 1.76 6.28 3.61
C PRO A 128 2.41 4.96 4.03
N ALA A 129 3.70 4.79 3.77
CA ALA A 129 4.47 3.60 4.11
C ALA A 129 4.57 3.36 5.63
N ILE A 130 4.23 4.35 6.45
CA ILE A 130 4.20 4.25 7.91
C ILE A 130 3.36 3.07 8.41
N ILE A 131 2.34 2.66 7.66
CA ILE A 131 1.48 1.51 7.97
C ILE A 131 2.29 0.20 8.04
N VAL A 132 3.32 0.07 7.21
CA VAL A 132 4.24 -1.10 7.24
C VAL A 132 5.37 -0.85 8.23
N ILE A 133 5.88 0.37 8.29
CA ILE A 133 7.03 0.73 9.12
C ILE A 133 6.73 0.58 10.61
N LEU A 134 5.54 0.99 11.08
CA LEU A 134 5.18 0.88 12.50
C LEU A 134 5.19 -0.56 13.05
N PRO A 135 4.57 -1.56 12.39
CA PRO A 135 4.70 -2.95 12.80
C PRO A 135 6.14 -3.46 12.79
N VAL A 136 6.94 -3.06 11.79
CA VAL A 136 8.36 -3.42 11.71
C VAL A 136 9.15 -2.86 12.88
N ILE A 137 8.96 -1.58 13.22
CA ILE A 137 9.57 -0.97 14.40
C ILE A 137 9.16 -1.74 15.67
N GLY A 138 7.85 -2.04 15.80
CA GLY A 138 7.34 -2.85 16.90
C GLY A 138 8.04 -4.22 17.02
N TYR A 139 8.27 -4.87 15.87
CA TYR A 139 9.03 -6.12 15.81
C TYR A 139 10.47 -5.93 16.29
N ILE A 140 11.21 -4.94 15.79
CA ILE A 140 12.61 -4.66 16.15
C ILE A 140 12.74 -4.45 17.67
N TRP A 141 11.79 -3.75 18.31
CA TRP A 141 11.81 -3.51 19.74
C TRP A 141 11.34 -4.69 20.59
N SER A 142 10.56 -5.61 20.04
CA SER A 142 9.99 -6.75 20.78
C SER A 142 10.78 -8.04 20.62
N SER A 143 11.55 -8.22 19.56
CA SER A 143 12.28 -9.46 19.29
C SER A 143 13.44 -9.73 20.27
N GLY A 144 14.02 -8.68 20.86
CA GLY A 144 15.17 -8.80 21.76
C GLY A 144 16.50 -9.12 21.05
N ASP A 145 16.49 -9.26 19.74
CA ASP A 145 17.69 -9.62 18.94
C ASP A 145 18.59 -8.42 18.66
N TYR A 146 18.10 -7.20 18.88
CA TYR A 146 18.80 -5.97 18.56
C TYR A 146 19.33 -5.28 19.82
N THR A 147 20.56 -4.75 19.73
CA THR A 147 21.04 -3.83 20.76
C THR A 147 20.20 -2.53 20.73
N THR A 148 20.07 -1.87 21.87
CA THR A 148 19.29 -0.61 21.96
C THR A 148 19.76 0.43 20.92
N VAL A 149 21.08 0.52 20.68
CA VAL A 149 21.65 1.43 19.70
C VAL A 149 21.22 1.05 18.28
N ALA A 150 21.25 -0.24 17.93
CA ALA A 150 20.80 -0.73 16.62
C ALA A 150 19.29 -0.49 16.44
N ALA A 151 18.46 -0.79 17.43
CA ALA A 151 17.02 -0.56 17.38
C ALA A 151 16.67 0.92 17.13
N ILE A 152 17.34 1.84 17.83
CA ILE A 152 17.18 3.30 17.62
C ILE A 152 17.62 3.67 16.19
N SER A 153 18.78 3.19 15.73
CA SER A 153 19.30 3.51 14.39
C SER A 153 18.35 3.05 13.30
N TYR A 154 17.86 1.80 13.36
CA TYR A 154 16.91 1.28 12.37
C TYR A 154 15.57 2.01 12.44
N THR A 155 15.09 2.37 13.64
CA THR A 155 13.85 3.15 13.78
C THR A 155 13.98 4.50 13.08
N VAL A 156 15.08 5.23 13.29
CA VAL A 156 15.33 6.53 12.65
C VAL A 156 15.45 6.39 11.13
N LEU A 157 16.22 5.41 10.65
CA LEU A 157 16.42 5.19 9.22
C LEU A 157 15.12 4.78 8.50
N LEU A 158 14.33 3.89 9.10
CA LEU A 158 13.03 3.49 8.56
C LEU A 158 12.04 4.65 8.56
N PHE A 159 12.06 5.49 9.59
CA PHE A 159 11.20 6.67 9.65
C PHE A 159 11.57 7.69 8.56
N ILE A 160 12.87 7.98 8.37
CA ILE A 160 13.36 8.85 7.31
C ILE A 160 13.02 8.26 5.93
N GLY A 161 13.26 6.97 5.72
CA GLY A 161 12.91 6.28 4.49
C GLY A 161 11.40 6.29 4.19
N GLY A 162 10.58 6.20 5.24
CA GLY A 162 9.12 6.28 5.11
C GLY A 162 8.58 7.67 4.82
N MET A 163 9.33 8.70 5.17
CA MET A 163 8.97 10.10 4.86
C MET A 163 9.55 10.59 3.53
N SER A 164 10.33 9.79 2.82
CA SER A 164 10.98 10.20 1.58
C SER A 164 9.99 10.55 0.46
N ASP A 165 8.78 10.01 0.49
CA ASP A 165 7.69 10.36 -0.42
C ASP A 165 7.16 11.80 -0.26
N ASN A 166 7.42 12.44 0.89
CA ASN A 166 7.03 13.83 1.12
C ASN A 166 8.13 14.84 0.68
N VAL A 167 9.31 14.35 0.33
CA VAL A 167 10.49 15.19 0.02
C VAL A 167 10.88 15.09 -1.47
N LEU A 168 10.50 14.00 -2.13
CA LEU A 168 10.73 13.72 -3.56
C LEU A 168 9.54 14.13 -4.42
#